data_c4158eb09bac19ba185736758cd1ffa5
#
_entry.id   c4158eb09bac19ba185736758cd1ffa5
#
_cell.length_a   1.000
_cell.length_b   1.000
_cell.length_c   1.000
_cell.angle_alpha   90.00
_cell.angle_beta   90.00
_cell.angle_gamma   90.00
#
_symmetry.space_group_name_H-M   'P 1'
#
loop_
_entity.id
_entity.type
_entity.pdbx_description
1 polymer ?
#
loop_
_entity_poly.entity_id
_entity_poly.type
_entity_poly.pdbx_seq_one_letter_code
_entity_poly.pdbx_strand_id
1 'polypeptide(L)'
;MARFRDRVAIVTGAGAPGGIGAAVARELVAEGGRVVLGATSERVHQRAAELGDAAVGVIADLTVDGAADGLVRAALDRWGRVDVLVNNAGMTSVSSGWDADDDVAQMSLAAWDAALARNLTTAFLMCRSVVPLMAAAGYGRIVSIGSTTGTVNAMPGQSTYTAAKAGLVGLSRALALEVVGDGVTVNVVAPGYICTDSQLPFEAAAAAAGPIGRSGTPAEVAACVLFLAHESASFITGTVVVADGGHGLPETWPRP
;
A
#
# COMPACT_ATOMS: atom_id res chain seq x y z
N MET A 1 12.35 -0.14 -22.41
CA MET A 1 12.54 1.27 -22.06
C MET A 1 12.22 1.43 -20.59
N ALA A 2 12.95 2.28 -19.86
CA ALA A 2 12.71 2.53 -18.43
C ALA A 2 11.42 3.34 -18.26
N ARG A 3 10.33 2.70 -17.81
CA ARG A 3 8.98 3.29 -17.71
C ARG A 3 8.88 4.44 -16.70
N PHE A 4 9.76 4.44 -15.68
CA PHE A 4 9.76 5.43 -14.60
C PHE A 4 10.99 6.35 -14.63
N ARG A 5 11.65 6.48 -15.78
CA ARG A 5 12.78 7.40 -15.93
C ARG A 5 12.38 8.80 -15.47
N ASP A 6 13.23 9.41 -14.62
CA ASP A 6 13.02 10.73 -14.05
C ASP A 6 11.77 10.90 -13.17
N ARG A 7 11.12 9.79 -12.76
CA ARG A 7 10.04 9.80 -11.79
C ARG A 7 10.56 9.52 -10.38
N VAL A 8 10.00 10.23 -9.42
CA VAL A 8 10.30 10.09 -7.99
C VAL A 8 9.09 9.53 -7.27
N ALA A 9 9.26 8.40 -6.62
CA ALA A 9 8.23 7.73 -5.85
C ALA A 9 8.50 7.80 -4.34
N ILE A 10 7.44 7.84 -3.55
CA ILE A 10 7.47 7.55 -2.11
C ILE A 10 6.74 6.24 -1.89
N VAL A 11 7.38 5.28 -1.23
CA VAL A 11 6.78 3.98 -0.88
C VAL A 11 6.83 3.80 0.63
N THR A 12 5.66 3.74 1.26
CA THR A 12 5.56 3.55 2.71
C THR A 12 5.50 2.08 3.08
N GLY A 13 5.92 1.72 4.31
CA GLY A 13 5.92 0.32 4.77
C GLY A 13 6.92 -0.58 4.03
N ALA A 14 8.06 -0.04 3.58
CA ALA A 14 9.03 -0.74 2.73
C ALA A 14 10.23 -1.35 3.50
N GLY A 15 10.11 -1.60 4.82
CA GLY A 15 11.21 -2.13 5.64
C GLY A 15 11.44 -3.64 5.55
N ALA A 16 10.41 -4.43 5.28
CA ALA A 16 10.50 -5.88 5.20
C ALA A 16 11.01 -6.33 3.82
N PRO A 17 12.06 -7.18 3.73
CA PRO A 17 12.68 -7.56 2.45
C PRO A 17 11.74 -8.36 1.52
N GLY A 18 10.90 -9.23 2.09
CA GLY A 18 9.88 -9.99 1.39
C GLY A 18 8.51 -9.31 1.34
N GLY A 19 8.42 -8.02 1.71
CA GLY A 19 7.17 -7.28 1.72
C GLY A 19 6.79 -6.68 0.36
N ILE A 20 5.51 -6.34 0.20
CA ILE A 20 4.98 -5.68 -1.01
C ILE A 20 5.69 -4.35 -1.27
N GLY A 21 5.89 -3.52 -0.23
CA GLY A 21 6.56 -2.21 -0.38
C GLY A 21 7.97 -2.32 -0.91
N ALA A 22 8.76 -3.30 -0.42
CA ALA A 22 10.11 -3.55 -0.93
C ALA A 22 10.10 -4.06 -2.38
N ALA A 23 9.12 -4.91 -2.75
CA ALA A 23 8.96 -5.38 -4.13
C ALA A 23 8.62 -4.22 -5.07
N VAL A 24 7.67 -3.36 -4.69
CA VAL A 24 7.32 -2.15 -5.47
C VAL A 24 8.53 -1.25 -5.66
N ALA A 25 9.31 -1.01 -4.61
CA ALA A 25 10.50 -0.16 -4.69
C ALA A 25 11.56 -0.74 -5.62
N ARG A 26 11.83 -2.05 -5.57
CA ARG A 26 12.77 -2.73 -6.48
C ARG A 26 12.34 -2.59 -7.94
N GLU A 27 11.08 -2.85 -8.23
CA GLU A 27 10.56 -2.76 -9.61
C GLU A 27 10.57 -1.30 -10.13
N LEU A 28 10.22 -0.32 -9.31
CA LEU A 28 10.31 1.10 -9.68
C LEU A 28 11.74 1.49 -10.05
N VAL A 29 12.73 1.09 -9.24
CA VAL A 29 14.15 1.38 -9.52
C VAL A 29 14.65 0.61 -10.74
N ALA A 30 14.29 -0.67 -10.90
CA ALA A 30 14.64 -1.47 -12.07
C ALA A 30 14.12 -0.83 -13.38
N GLU A 31 13.02 -0.10 -13.29
CA GLU A 31 12.42 0.63 -14.40
C GLU A 31 12.85 2.11 -14.49
N GLY A 32 13.95 2.46 -13.83
CA GLY A 32 14.61 3.77 -13.93
C GLY A 32 14.05 4.86 -13.01
N GLY A 33 13.16 4.51 -12.08
CA GLY A 33 12.62 5.42 -11.07
C GLY A 33 13.58 5.67 -9.90
N ARG A 34 13.27 6.66 -9.09
CA ARG A 34 13.94 7.01 -7.83
C ARG A 34 12.93 6.87 -6.70
N VAL A 35 13.37 6.40 -5.53
CA VAL A 35 12.43 6.02 -4.47
C VAL A 35 12.86 6.51 -3.10
N VAL A 36 11.94 7.16 -2.38
CA VAL A 36 12.01 7.33 -0.94
C VAL A 36 11.26 6.17 -0.29
N LEU A 37 11.95 5.43 0.57
CA LEU A 37 11.40 4.32 1.33
C LEU A 37 11.06 4.79 2.75
N GLY A 38 9.83 4.59 3.20
CA GLY A 38 9.41 4.87 4.58
C GLY A 38 9.18 3.59 5.37
N ALA A 39 9.68 3.52 6.59
CA ALA A 39 9.33 2.47 7.56
C ALA A 39 9.61 2.94 9.00
N THR A 40 9.14 2.18 10.00
CA THR A 40 9.31 2.50 11.42
C THR A 40 10.64 2.01 12.02
N SER A 41 11.51 1.37 11.25
CA SER A 41 12.75 0.76 11.75
C SER A 41 13.95 0.97 10.81
N GLU A 42 15.16 0.81 11.36
CA GLU A 42 16.44 0.90 10.64
C GLU A 42 16.54 -0.01 9.40
N ARG A 43 15.72 -1.05 9.31
CA ARG A 43 15.66 -1.94 8.13
C ARG A 43 15.42 -1.17 6.83
N VAL A 44 14.81 0.00 6.89
CA VAL A 44 14.58 0.85 5.72
C VAL A 44 15.88 1.31 5.06
N HIS A 45 16.91 1.59 5.84
CA HIS A 45 18.22 1.98 5.32
C HIS A 45 18.93 0.83 4.60
N GLN A 46 18.76 -0.40 5.09
CA GLN A 46 19.27 -1.59 4.40
C GLN A 46 18.56 -1.78 3.04
N ARG A 47 17.23 -1.60 3.01
CA ARG A 47 16.46 -1.66 1.75
C ARG A 47 16.87 -0.58 0.76
N ALA A 48 17.13 0.65 1.24
CA ALA A 48 17.63 1.72 0.37
C ALA A 48 19.04 1.41 -0.15
N ALA A 49 19.95 0.91 0.71
CA ALA A 49 21.31 0.55 0.32
C ALA A 49 21.34 -0.53 -0.78
N GLU A 50 20.42 -1.50 -0.75
CA GLU A 50 20.29 -2.54 -1.80
C GLU A 50 19.92 -1.96 -3.17
N LEU A 51 19.27 -0.79 -3.21
CA LEU A 51 18.83 -0.10 -4.43
C LEU A 51 19.82 0.98 -4.90
N GLY A 52 20.89 1.22 -4.12
CA GLY A 52 21.93 2.16 -4.46
C GLY A 52 21.46 3.62 -4.50
N ASP A 53 22.07 4.44 -5.35
CA ASP A 53 21.85 5.89 -5.42
C ASP A 53 20.43 6.28 -5.85
N ALA A 54 19.66 5.35 -6.39
CA ALA A 54 18.28 5.57 -6.78
C ALA A 54 17.29 5.56 -5.58
N ALA A 55 17.78 5.24 -4.38
CA ALA A 55 16.90 5.13 -3.22
C ALA A 55 17.43 5.89 -2.00
N VAL A 56 16.52 6.30 -1.11
CA VAL A 56 16.82 6.81 0.22
C VAL A 56 15.82 6.25 1.23
N GLY A 57 16.32 5.81 2.39
CA GLY A 57 15.49 5.31 3.48
C GLY A 57 15.22 6.41 4.52
N VAL A 58 13.98 6.47 5.00
CA VAL A 58 13.55 7.40 6.05
C VAL A 58 12.80 6.63 7.13
N ILE A 59 13.24 6.75 8.37
CA ILE A 59 12.51 6.20 9.51
C ILE A 59 11.38 7.18 9.86
N ALA A 60 10.14 6.70 9.81
CA ALA A 60 8.98 7.51 10.12
C ALA A 60 7.83 6.64 10.67
N ASP A 61 7.25 7.06 11.78
CA ASP A 61 5.98 6.57 12.26
C ASP A 61 4.87 7.47 11.68
N LEU A 62 4.23 6.99 10.62
CA LEU A 62 3.21 7.73 9.91
C LEU A 62 1.87 7.85 10.67
N THR A 63 1.75 7.27 11.85
CA THR A 63 0.61 7.53 12.76
C THR A 63 0.74 8.87 13.47
N VAL A 64 1.94 9.48 13.45
CA VAL A 64 2.23 10.77 14.06
C VAL A 64 2.06 11.89 13.03
N ASP A 65 1.33 12.93 13.39
CA ASP A 65 1.16 14.10 12.53
C ASP A 65 2.50 14.78 12.22
N GLY A 66 2.70 15.20 10.97
CA GLY A 66 3.95 15.78 10.49
C GLY A 66 5.03 14.75 10.08
N ALA A 67 4.91 13.47 10.42
CA ALA A 67 5.90 12.46 10.03
C ALA A 67 5.97 12.24 8.51
N ALA A 68 4.84 12.41 7.81
CA ALA A 68 4.77 12.33 6.34
C ALA A 68 5.67 13.37 5.65
N ASP A 69 5.81 14.56 6.25
CA ASP A 69 6.61 15.66 5.68
C ASP A 69 8.10 15.30 5.61
N GLY A 70 8.58 14.41 6.49
CA GLY A 70 9.95 13.90 6.45
C GLY A 70 10.26 13.12 5.17
N LEU A 71 9.33 12.27 4.72
CA LEU A 71 9.48 11.51 3.47
C LEU A 71 9.39 12.45 2.25
N VAL A 72 8.45 13.39 2.28
CA VAL A 72 8.28 14.38 1.21
C VAL A 72 9.53 15.24 1.10
N ARG A 73 10.06 15.75 2.21
CA ARG A 73 11.29 16.54 2.23
C ARG A 73 12.47 15.77 1.66
N ALA A 74 12.66 14.51 2.05
CA ALA A 74 13.72 13.68 1.50
C ALA A 74 13.65 13.53 -0.02
N ALA A 75 12.45 13.45 -0.61
CA ALA A 75 12.25 13.42 -2.05
C ALA A 75 12.59 14.77 -2.71
N LEU A 76 12.12 15.86 -2.12
CA LEU A 76 12.35 17.21 -2.63
C LEU A 76 13.81 17.62 -2.55
N ASP A 77 14.48 17.38 -1.42
CA ASP A 77 15.89 17.74 -1.20
C ASP A 77 16.81 16.98 -2.16
N ARG A 78 16.49 15.71 -2.46
CA ARG A 78 17.34 14.87 -3.29
C ARG A 78 17.05 14.98 -4.79
N TRP A 79 15.77 15.14 -5.17
CA TRP A 79 15.36 15.07 -6.59
C TRP A 79 14.37 16.15 -7.03
N GLY A 80 13.94 17.03 -6.12
CA GLY A 80 13.14 18.21 -6.43
C GLY A 80 11.68 17.96 -6.77
N ARG A 81 11.17 16.71 -6.62
CA ARG A 81 9.80 16.36 -7.04
C ARG A 81 9.24 15.12 -6.34
N VAL A 82 7.93 14.95 -6.40
CA VAL A 82 7.21 13.73 -6.04
C VAL A 82 6.18 13.43 -7.13
N ASP A 83 6.31 12.30 -7.81
CA ASP A 83 5.43 11.90 -8.92
C ASP A 83 4.49 10.76 -8.54
N VAL A 84 4.95 9.85 -7.68
CA VAL A 84 4.22 8.65 -7.30
C VAL A 84 4.19 8.52 -5.79
N LEU A 85 3.03 8.22 -5.23
CA LEU A 85 2.86 7.79 -3.84
C LEU A 85 2.30 6.38 -3.82
N VAL A 86 2.98 5.49 -3.09
CA VAL A 86 2.45 4.15 -2.79
C VAL A 86 2.20 4.05 -1.28
N ASN A 87 0.93 4.14 -0.89
CA ASN A 87 0.49 3.93 0.48
C ASN A 87 0.43 2.43 0.75
N ASN A 88 1.54 1.88 1.22
CA ASN A 88 1.63 0.45 1.57
C ASN A 88 1.79 0.24 3.09
N ALA A 89 2.11 1.26 3.87
CA ALA A 89 2.13 1.15 5.33
C ALA A 89 0.76 0.73 5.85
N GLY A 90 0.75 -0.24 6.74
CA GLY A 90 -0.46 -0.83 7.32
C GLY A 90 -0.37 -2.34 7.32
N MET A 91 -0.89 -2.95 8.39
CA MET A 91 -0.95 -4.40 8.56
C MET A 91 -1.96 -4.74 9.65
N THR A 92 -2.43 -5.99 9.66
CA THR A 92 -2.97 -6.60 10.88
C THR A 92 -1.85 -6.67 11.91
N SER A 93 -2.13 -6.47 13.18
CA SER A 93 -1.10 -6.51 14.22
C SER A 93 -0.41 -7.86 14.25
N VAL A 94 0.91 -7.89 13.97
CA VAL A 94 1.73 -9.12 14.06
C VAL A 94 2.17 -9.39 15.50
N SER A 95 2.11 -8.38 16.37
CA SER A 95 2.63 -8.46 17.74
C SER A 95 1.64 -9.02 18.75
N SER A 96 0.39 -9.11 18.41
CA SER A 96 -0.69 -9.58 19.28
C SER A 96 -1.40 -10.74 18.65
N GLY A 97 -0.91 -11.76 18.15
CA GLY A 97 -1.65 -12.93 17.64
C GLY A 97 -3.11 -12.65 17.21
N TRP A 98 -3.88 -13.66 16.91
CA TRP A 98 -5.35 -13.55 16.88
C TRP A 98 -5.83 -13.46 18.34
N ASP A 99 -5.73 -12.27 18.94
CA ASP A 99 -6.27 -12.05 20.26
C ASP A 99 -7.79 -11.90 20.17
N ALA A 100 -8.48 -12.40 21.16
CA ALA A 100 -9.93 -12.29 21.30
C ALA A 100 -10.45 -10.82 21.32
N ASP A 101 -9.51 -9.86 21.32
CA ASP A 101 -9.77 -8.42 21.24
C ASP A 101 -10.29 -7.94 19.88
N ASP A 102 -10.30 -8.79 18.87
CA ASP A 102 -10.88 -8.46 17.56
C ASP A 102 -12.41 -8.69 17.50
N ASP A 103 -13.03 -9.28 18.53
CA ASP A 103 -14.48 -9.30 18.66
C ASP A 103 -14.98 -7.88 18.98
N VAL A 104 -15.86 -7.36 18.12
CA VAL A 104 -16.42 -6.01 18.26
C VAL A 104 -16.99 -5.74 19.65
N ALA A 105 -17.61 -6.77 20.28
CA ALA A 105 -18.23 -6.64 21.59
C ALA A 105 -17.22 -6.43 22.73
N GLN A 106 -15.95 -6.80 22.53
CA GLN A 106 -14.90 -6.73 23.55
C GLN A 106 -13.79 -5.73 23.20
N MET A 107 -13.80 -5.22 21.98
CA MET A 107 -12.77 -4.31 21.48
C MET A 107 -12.79 -2.97 22.22
N SER A 108 -11.64 -2.54 22.73
CA SER A 108 -11.50 -1.20 23.29
C SER A 108 -11.47 -0.13 22.21
N LEU A 109 -11.96 1.07 22.53
CA LEU A 109 -11.87 2.22 21.64
C LEU A 109 -10.40 2.53 21.26
N ALA A 110 -9.47 2.37 22.20
CA ALA A 110 -8.04 2.58 21.93
C ALA A 110 -7.47 1.59 20.90
N ALA A 111 -7.88 0.32 20.93
CA ALA A 111 -7.49 -0.69 19.93
C ALA A 111 -8.08 -0.36 18.56
N TRP A 112 -9.35 0.04 18.52
CA TRP A 112 -10.03 0.55 17.33
C TRP A 112 -9.27 1.73 16.71
N ASP A 113 -9.00 2.78 17.49
CA ASP A 113 -8.33 3.99 17.02
C ASP A 113 -6.91 3.69 16.52
N ALA A 114 -6.16 2.84 17.23
CA ALA A 114 -4.81 2.44 16.82
C ALA A 114 -4.82 1.66 15.49
N ALA A 115 -5.82 0.80 15.26
CA ALA A 115 -5.96 0.06 14.01
C ALA A 115 -6.32 0.98 12.83
N LEU A 116 -7.25 1.93 13.03
CA LEU A 116 -7.57 2.95 12.02
C LEU A 116 -6.37 3.87 11.75
N ALA A 117 -5.67 4.32 12.81
CA ALA A 117 -4.47 5.15 12.66
C ALA A 117 -3.45 4.46 11.75
N ARG A 118 -3.17 3.19 12.00
CA ARG A 118 -2.16 2.40 11.27
C ARG A 118 -2.54 2.09 9.83
N ASN A 119 -3.83 1.82 9.53
CA ASN A 119 -4.26 1.28 8.25
C ASN A 119 -5.01 2.28 7.35
N LEU A 120 -5.43 3.43 7.90
CA LEU A 120 -6.19 4.45 7.16
C LEU A 120 -5.59 5.85 7.33
N THR A 121 -5.36 6.30 8.58
CA THR A 121 -4.88 7.66 8.84
C THR A 121 -3.50 7.89 8.24
N THR A 122 -2.61 6.89 8.26
CA THR A 122 -1.28 6.96 7.61
C THR A 122 -1.39 7.31 6.13
N ALA A 123 -2.33 6.69 5.40
CA ALA A 123 -2.54 6.99 3.98
C ALA A 123 -3.12 8.40 3.77
N PHE A 124 -4.06 8.83 4.63
CA PHE A 124 -4.57 10.20 4.61
C PHE A 124 -3.46 11.23 4.82
N LEU A 125 -2.60 11.04 5.83
CA LEU A 125 -1.50 11.97 6.13
C LEU A 125 -0.49 12.07 4.98
N MET A 126 -0.15 10.96 4.35
CA MET A 126 0.69 10.95 3.16
C MET A 126 0.04 11.67 1.97
N CYS A 127 -1.24 11.39 1.70
CA CYS A 127 -1.97 12.09 0.64
C CYS A 127 -2.02 13.59 0.88
N ARG A 128 -2.33 14.03 2.11
CA ARG A 128 -2.36 15.45 2.51
C ARG A 128 -1.04 16.16 2.20
N SER A 129 0.10 15.49 2.42
CA SER A 129 1.43 16.09 2.19
C SER A 129 1.85 16.10 0.71
N VAL A 130 1.43 15.11 -0.12
CA VAL A 130 1.88 15.05 -1.53
C VAL A 130 0.93 15.71 -2.51
N VAL A 131 -0.37 15.73 -2.25
CA VAL A 131 -1.39 16.23 -3.19
C VAL A 131 -1.13 17.67 -3.64
N PRO A 132 -0.80 18.63 -2.76
CA PRO A 132 -0.51 20.00 -3.21
C PRO A 132 0.67 20.07 -4.18
N LEU A 133 1.68 19.23 -4.01
CA LEU A 133 2.86 19.18 -4.87
C LEU A 133 2.53 18.57 -6.24
N MET A 134 1.77 17.48 -6.24
CA MET A 134 1.34 16.81 -7.47
C MET A 134 0.38 17.69 -8.29
N ALA A 135 -0.57 18.35 -7.63
CA ALA A 135 -1.49 19.29 -8.28
C ALA A 135 -0.73 20.48 -8.92
N ALA A 136 0.20 21.08 -8.18
CA ALA A 136 1.04 22.17 -8.71
C ALA A 136 1.93 21.72 -9.89
N ALA A 137 2.34 20.44 -9.93
CA ALA A 137 3.12 19.86 -11.02
C ALA A 137 2.27 19.42 -12.23
N GLY A 138 0.93 19.39 -12.10
CA GLY A 138 0.02 18.86 -13.13
C GLY A 138 0.18 17.36 -13.38
N TYR A 139 0.75 16.62 -12.41
CA TYR A 139 1.02 15.19 -12.51
C TYR A 139 1.13 14.55 -11.14
N GLY A 140 0.44 13.43 -10.94
CA GLY A 140 0.58 12.59 -9.77
C GLY A 140 -0.06 11.22 -9.97
N ARG A 141 0.49 10.22 -9.30
CA ARG A 141 -0.03 8.85 -9.26
C ARG A 141 -0.05 8.36 -7.81
N ILE A 142 -1.22 8.19 -7.26
CA ILE A 142 -1.40 7.69 -5.90
C ILE A 142 -2.00 6.29 -5.98
N VAL A 143 -1.28 5.31 -5.44
CA VAL A 143 -1.73 3.92 -5.39
C VAL A 143 -1.69 3.44 -3.94
N SER A 144 -2.85 3.08 -3.40
CA SER A 144 -2.95 2.57 -2.04
C SER A 144 -3.09 1.05 -2.03
N ILE A 145 -2.37 0.37 -1.12
CA ILE A 145 -2.50 -1.07 -0.91
C ILE A 145 -3.69 -1.31 0.02
N GLY A 146 -4.80 -1.71 -0.58
CA GLY A 146 -6.00 -2.17 0.09
C GLY A 146 -5.86 -3.62 0.58
N SER A 147 -6.97 -4.33 0.53
CA SER A 147 -7.07 -5.77 0.78
C SER A 147 -8.38 -6.27 0.17
N THR A 148 -8.47 -7.54 -0.20
CA THR A 148 -9.79 -8.17 -0.46
C THR A 148 -10.68 -8.08 0.77
N THR A 149 -10.10 -8.19 1.99
CA THR A 149 -10.80 -7.88 3.24
C THR A 149 -11.13 -6.39 3.29
N GLY A 150 -12.40 -6.08 3.37
CA GLY A 150 -12.94 -4.71 3.35
C GLY A 150 -13.29 -4.17 1.96
N THR A 151 -12.86 -4.83 0.87
CA THR A 151 -13.25 -4.43 -0.48
C THR A 151 -14.13 -5.45 -1.20
N VAL A 152 -13.89 -6.73 -0.99
CA VAL A 152 -14.60 -7.86 -1.62
C VAL A 152 -15.30 -8.72 -0.57
N ASN A 153 -14.60 -9.00 0.54
CA ASN A 153 -15.04 -9.89 1.61
C ASN A 153 -14.74 -9.28 2.98
N ALA A 154 -15.05 -10.04 4.04
CA ALA A 154 -14.68 -9.76 5.41
C ALA A 154 -14.24 -11.04 6.10
N MET A 155 -13.51 -10.91 7.20
CA MET A 155 -13.13 -12.04 8.05
C MET A 155 -13.62 -11.81 9.47
N PRO A 156 -14.16 -12.87 10.13
CA PRO A 156 -14.45 -12.80 11.56
C PRO A 156 -13.20 -12.38 12.35
N GLY A 157 -13.38 -11.57 13.39
CA GLY A 157 -12.27 -11.06 14.20
C GLY A 157 -11.39 -10.00 13.53
N GLN A 158 -11.77 -9.46 12.37
CA GLN A 158 -11.02 -8.41 11.68
C GLN A 158 -11.86 -7.16 11.39
N SER A 159 -12.74 -6.78 12.28
CA SER A 159 -13.65 -5.66 12.09
C SER A 159 -12.93 -4.32 11.89
N THR A 160 -11.87 -4.05 12.65
CA THR A 160 -11.06 -2.82 12.53
C THR A 160 -10.31 -2.75 11.22
N TYR A 161 -9.64 -3.84 10.86
CA TYR A 161 -8.91 -3.93 9.60
C TYR A 161 -9.85 -3.82 8.40
N THR A 162 -10.98 -4.54 8.45
CA THR A 162 -12.05 -4.46 7.43
C THR A 162 -12.56 -3.03 7.26
N ALA A 163 -12.88 -2.36 8.37
CA ALA A 163 -13.34 -0.97 8.36
C ALA A 163 -12.29 -0.02 7.79
N ALA A 164 -11.02 -0.16 8.20
CA ALA A 164 -9.93 0.67 7.72
C ALA A 164 -9.68 0.50 6.21
N LYS A 165 -9.68 -0.75 5.71
CA LYS A 165 -9.44 -1.04 4.29
C LYS A 165 -10.64 -0.65 3.41
N ALA A 166 -11.87 -0.78 3.90
CA ALA A 166 -13.06 -0.20 3.27
C ALA A 166 -13.00 1.33 3.25
N GLY A 167 -12.62 1.96 4.37
CA GLY A 167 -12.43 3.41 4.48
C GLY A 167 -11.35 3.93 3.51
N LEU A 168 -10.27 3.18 3.29
CA LEU A 168 -9.23 3.52 2.33
C LEU A 168 -9.76 3.61 0.89
N VAL A 169 -10.69 2.75 0.50
CA VAL A 169 -11.37 2.84 -0.80
C VAL A 169 -12.24 4.09 -0.87
N GLY A 170 -12.98 4.39 0.19
CA GLY A 170 -13.80 5.62 0.28
C GLY A 170 -12.92 6.87 0.15
N LEU A 171 -11.84 6.96 0.92
CA LEU A 171 -10.87 8.05 0.85
C LEU A 171 -10.29 8.19 -0.57
N SER A 172 -9.87 7.09 -1.19
CA SER A 172 -9.28 7.11 -2.53
C SER A 172 -10.25 7.60 -3.59
N ARG A 173 -11.53 7.25 -3.51
CA ARG A 173 -12.56 7.73 -4.43
C ARG A 173 -12.87 9.21 -4.28
N ALA A 174 -13.00 9.69 -3.04
CA ALA A 174 -13.22 11.11 -2.77
C ALA A 174 -12.04 11.93 -3.30
N LEU A 175 -10.82 11.55 -2.94
CA LEU A 175 -9.61 12.23 -3.38
C LEU A 175 -9.44 12.18 -4.92
N ALA A 176 -9.79 11.07 -5.57
CA ALA A 176 -9.74 10.96 -7.02
C ALA A 176 -10.59 12.05 -7.70
N LEU A 177 -11.79 12.33 -7.18
CA LEU A 177 -12.65 13.39 -7.71
C LEU A 177 -12.09 14.79 -7.44
N GLU A 178 -11.44 14.99 -6.29
CA GLU A 178 -10.87 16.29 -5.90
C GLU A 178 -9.69 16.69 -6.81
N VAL A 179 -8.87 15.71 -7.28
CA VAL A 179 -7.58 15.99 -7.91
C VAL A 179 -7.48 15.59 -9.40
N VAL A 180 -8.53 14.98 -9.97
CA VAL A 180 -8.48 14.51 -11.37
C VAL A 180 -8.25 15.65 -12.36
N GLY A 181 -8.81 16.83 -12.08
CA GLY A 181 -8.62 18.04 -12.90
C GLY A 181 -7.17 18.54 -12.91
N ASP A 182 -6.39 18.17 -11.90
CA ASP A 182 -4.97 18.54 -11.76
C ASP A 182 -4.01 17.48 -12.35
N GLY A 183 -4.52 16.52 -13.10
CA GLY A 183 -3.70 15.45 -13.73
C GLY A 183 -3.24 14.37 -12.76
N VAL A 184 -3.83 14.29 -11.57
CA VAL A 184 -3.52 13.29 -10.53
C VAL A 184 -4.55 12.17 -10.57
N THR A 185 -4.08 10.91 -10.54
CA THR A 185 -4.94 9.74 -10.39
C THR A 185 -4.75 9.07 -9.03
N VAL A 186 -5.84 8.54 -8.48
CA VAL A 186 -5.84 7.87 -7.17
C VAL A 186 -6.56 6.54 -7.29
N ASN A 187 -5.84 5.44 -7.02
CA ASN A 187 -6.35 4.08 -7.19
C ASN A 187 -5.96 3.19 -6.01
N VAL A 188 -6.61 2.04 -5.91
CA VAL A 188 -6.35 1.01 -4.90
C VAL A 188 -6.00 -0.30 -5.59
N VAL A 189 -4.97 -0.98 -5.11
CA VAL A 189 -4.74 -2.40 -5.37
C VAL A 189 -5.19 -3.17 -4.14
N ALA A 190 -6.05 -4.17 -4.30
CA ALA A 190 -6.58 -5.01 -3.24
C ALA A 190 -6.03 -6.44 -3.36
N PRO A 191 -4.90 -6.76 -2.68
CA PRO A 191 -4.36 -8.11 -2.69
C PRO A 191 -5.23 -9.09 -1.92
N GLY A 192 -5.22 -10.37 -2.33
CA GLY A 192 -5.62 -11.50 -1.51
C GLY A 192 -4.49 -11.97 -0.59
N TYR A 193 -4.32 -13.29 -0.48
CA TYR A 193 -3.22 -13.89 0.30
C TYR A 193 -1.91 -13.80 -0.48
N ILE A 194 -0.92 -13.11 0.10
CA ILE A 194 0.40 -12.87 -0.51
C ILE A 194 1.50 -13.46 0.37
N CYS A 195 2.45 -14.19 -0.22
CA CYS A 195 3.59 -14.79 0.46
C CYS A 195 4.64 -13.73 0.87
N THR A 196 4.29 -12.94 1.87
CA THR A 196 5.19 -11.97 2.52
C THR A 196 5.87 -12.58 3.73
N ASP A 197 6.90 -11.90 4.29
CA ASP A 197 7.56 -12.32 5.54
C ASP A 197 6.59 -12.40 6.74
N SER A 198 5.41 -11.77 6.65
CA SER A 198 4.38 -11.76 7.70
C SER A 198 3.21 -12.70 7.43
N GLN A 199 3.25 -13.49 6.35
CA GLN A 199 2.17 -14.42 6.04
C GLN A 199 2.04 -15.50 7.12
N LEU A 200 0.82 -15.68 7.62
CA LEU A 200 0.52 -16.69 8.64
C LEU A 200 0.23 -18.06 7.99
N PRO A 201 0.48 -19.18 8.70
CA PRO A 201 0.25 -20.53 8.16
C PRO A 201 -1.18 -20.77 7.66
N PHE A 202 -2.19 -20.24 8.36
CA PHE A 202 -3.58 -20.38 7.94
C PHE A 202 -3.89 -19.62 6.63
N GLU A 203 -3.22 -18.46 6.40
CA GLU A 203 -3.37 -17.69 5.17
C GLU A 203 -2.78 -18.46 3.99
N ALA A 204 -1.62 -19.08 4.18
CA ALA A 204 -1.01 -19.95 3.18
C ALA A 204 -1.89 -21.17 2.85
N ALA A 205 -2.49 -21.78 3.88
CA ALA A 205 -3.42 -22.90 3.70
C ALA A 205 -4.70 -22.47 2.96
N ALA A 206 -5.26 -21.31 3.31
CA ALA A 206 -6.42 -20.75 2.62
C ALA A 206 -6.12 -20.43 1.15
N ALA A 207 -4.96 -19.85 0.86
CA ALA A 207 -4.51 -19.59 -0.50
C ALA A 207 -4.34 -20.89 -1.32
N ALA A 208 -3.77 -21.94 -0.72
CA ALA A 208 -3.59 -23.25 -1.36
C ALA A 208 -4.96 -23.92 -1.65
N ALA A 209 -5.95 -23.69 -0.83
CA ALA A 209 -7.32 -24.17 -1.04
C ALA A 209 -8.11 -23.31 -2.04
N GLY A 210 -7.66 -22.12 -2.38
CA GLY A 210 -8.31 -21.19 -3.30
C GLY A 210 -8.18 -21.58 -4.77
N PRO A 211 -8.85 -20.84 -5.68
CA PRO A 211 -8.92 -21.15 -7.11
C PRO A 211 -7.55 -21.30 -7.78
N ILE A 212 -6.62 -20.37 -7.54
CA ILE A 212 -5.28 -20.41 -8.13
C ILE A 212 -4.35 -21.45 -7.47
N GLY A 213 -4.67 -21.93 -6.25
CA GLY A 213 -3.95 -22.99 -5.56
C GLY A 213 -2.64 -22.56 -4.89
N ARG A 214 -2.38 -21.27 -4.74
CA ARG A 214 -1.18 -20.73 -4.09
C ARG A 214 -1.39 -19.29 -3.62
N SER A 215 -0.55 -18.82 -2.74
CA SER A 215 -0.43 -17.40 -2.45
C SER A 215 0.11 -16.65 -3.68
N GLY A 216 -0.32 -15.40 -3.84
CA GLY A 216 0.34 -14.47 -4.76
C GLY A 216 1.72 -14.07 -4.21
N THR A 217 2.55 -13.51 -5.08
CA THR A 217 3.87 -12.98 -4.70
C THR A 217 3.82 -11.45 -4.53
N PRO A 218 4.70 -10.86 -3.72
CA PRO A 218 4.86 -9.40 -3.67
C PRO A 218 5.11 -8.76 -5.05
N ALA A 219 5.80 -9.45 -5.95
CA ALA A 219 6.07 -8.98 -7.31
C ALA A 219 4.79 -8.93 -8.17
N GLU A 220 3.86 -9.88 -8.02
CA GLU A 220 2.58 -9.85 -8.73
C GLU A 220 1.71 -8.64 -8.27
N VAL A 221 1.75 -8.28 -7.00
CA VAL A 221 1.11 -7.06 -6.49
C VAL A 221 1.83 -5.81 -7.02
N ALA A 222 3.17 -5.81 -6.98
CA ALA A 222 3.98 -4.70 -7.51
C ALA A 222 3.68 -4.42 -8.98
N ALA A 223 3.47 -5.44 -9.81
CA ALA A 223 3.10 -5.28 -11.22
C ALA A 223 1.78 -4.49 -11.39
N CYS A 224 0.77 -4.75 -10.55
CA CYS A 224 -0.47 -3.98 -10.55
C CYS A 224 -0.23 -2.53 -10.12
N VAL A 225 0.60 -2.32 -9.10
CA VAL A 225 0.96 -0.98 -8.61
C VAL A 225 1.68 -0.19 -9.70
N LEU A 226 2.69 -0.77 -10.35
CA LEU A 226 3.45 -0.11 -11.40
C LEU A 226 2.57 0.21 -12.62
N PHE A 227 1.64 -0.66 -12.98
CA PHE A 227 0.67 -0.37 -14.03
C PHE A 227 -0.15 0.89 -13.72
N LEU A 228 -0.74 0.98 -12.51
CA LEU A 228 -1.53 2.13 -12.09
C LEU A 228 -0.69 3.40 -11.86
N ALA A 229 0.58 3.25 -11.51
CA ALA A 229 1.51 4.36 -11.32
C ALA A 229 2.11 4.89 -12.63
N HIS A 230 1.95 4.19 -13.74
CA HIS A 230 2.49 4.59 -15.03
C HIS A 230 1.59 5.63 -15.72
N GLU A 231 2.18 6.45 -16.59
CA GLU A 231 1.45 7.48 -17.33
C GLU A 231 0.37 6.91 -18.28
N SER A 232 0.55 5.70 -18.81
CA SER A 232 -0.44 5.03 -19.66
C SER A 232 -1.75 4.70 -18.92
N ALA A 233 -1.77 4.72 -17.59
CA ALA A 233 -2.96 4.55 -16.77
C ALA A 233 -3.67 5.88 -16.45
N SER A 234 -3.39 6.96 -17.21
CA SER A 234 -3.90 8.31 -16.93
C SER A 234 -5.43 8.45 -16.96
N PHE A 235 -6.14 7.52 -17.59
CA PHE A 235 -7.60 7.49 -17.63
C PHE A 235 -8.23 6.56 -16.58
N ILE A 236 -7.41 6.02 -15.67
CA ILE A 236 -7.84 5.11 -14.59
C ILE A 236 -7.70 5.85 -13.26
N THR A 237 -8.81 6.22 -12.63
CA THR A 237 -8.85 6.84 -11.30
C THR A 237 -10.08 6.40 -10.52
N GLY A 238 -10.00 6.39 -9.19
CA GLY A 238 -11.08 5.97 -8.29
C GLY A 238 -11.39 4.47 -8.32
N THR A 239 -10.55 3.64 -8.98
CA THR A 239 -10.79 2.20 -9.13
C THR A 239 -10.13 1.37 -8.03
N VAL A 240 -10.64 0.15 -7.87
CA VAL A 240 -10.01 -0.92 -7.09
C VAL A 240 -9.64 -2.04 -8.05
N VAL A 241 -8.34 -2.37 -8.12
CA VAL A 241 -7.84 -3.54 -8.84
C VAL A 241 -7.64 -4.67 -7.84
N VAL A 242 -8.43 -5.73 -7.96
CA VAL A 242 -8.32 -6.93 -7.12
C VAL A 242 -7.22 -7.83 -7.68
N ALA A 243 -6.27 -8.23 -6.82
CA ALA A 243 -5.13 -9.09 -7.15
C ALA A 243 -5.10 -10.27 -6.18
N ASP A 244 -6.01 -11.24 -6.34
CA ASP A 244 -6.28 -12.29 -5.37
C ASP A 244 -6.29 -13.72 -5.94
N GLY A 245 -5.92 -13.90 -7.20
CA GLY A 245 -5.94 -15.20 -7.86
C GLY A 245 -7.35 -15.80 -7.97
N GLY A 246 -8.38 -14.95 -7.95
CA GLY A 246 -9.78 -15.36 -8.05
C GLY A 246 -10.39 -15.84 -6.73
N HIS A 247 -9.69 -15.65 -5.59
CA HIS A 247 -10.13 -16.13 -4.28
C HIS A 247 -11.51 -15.54 -3.86
N GLY A 248 -11.78 -14.31 -4.22
CA GLY A 248 -13.04 -13.63 -3.92
C GLY A 248 -14.18 -13.89 -4.90
N LEU A 249 -13.98 -14.64 -5.99
CA LEU A 249 -14.99 -14.83 -7.04
C LEU A 249 -16.02 -15.92 -6.74
N PRO A 250 -15.65 -17.12 -6.25
CA PRO A 250 -16.63 -18.22 -6.14
C PRO A 250 -17.51 -18.06 -4.90
N GLU A 251 -18.80 -18.25 -5.10
CA GLU A 251 -19.77 -18.40 -4.02
C GLU A 251 -19.55 -19.73 -3.28
N THR A 252 -19.26 -20.80 -4.03
CA THR A 252 -18.79 -22.08 -3.51
C THR A 252 -17.72 -22.64 -4.44
N TRP A 253 -16.65 -23.23 -3.90
CA TRP A 253 -15.58 -23.83 -4.69
C TRP A 253 -15.34 -25.29 -4.28
N PRO A 254 -16.21 -26.24 -4.67
CA PRO A 254 -15.88 -27.64 -4.58
C PRO A 254 -14.89 -27.94 -5.73
N ARG A 255 -13.64 -28.29 -5.40
CA ARG A 255 -12.81 -29.00 -6.39
C ARG A 255 -13.34 -30.42 -6.51
N PRO A 256 -13.54 -30.93 -7.72
CA PRO A 256 -13.88 -32.33 -7.92
C PRO A 256 -12.78 -33.26 -7.40
#